data_db37c4cffa03444597d954add4aaa25b
#
_entry.id   db37c4cffa03444597d954add4aaa25b
#
_cell.length_a   1.000
_cell.length_b   1.000
_cell.length_c   1.000
_cell.angle_alpha   90.00
_cell.angle_beta   90.00
_cell.angle_gamma   90.00
#
_symmetry.space_group_name_H-M   'P 1'
#
loop_
_entity.id
_entity.type
_entity.pdbx_description
1 polymer ?
#
loop_
_entity_poly.entity_id
_entity_poly.type
_entity_poly.pdbx_seq_one_letter_code
_entity_poly.pdbx_strand_id
1 'polypeptide(L)'
;MIVLDNLEQFKVVYRDGRKWQRCVEAIENIGNIKDGVMYSIGDSLAYIIEDGVARNTENFTGHRRYFDVHYYLEGRETVEFAAKSQLEQTQAYSDETDREHLMGNGETRELVAGQVAIFDNSKAYRFHGDNRVRKVVLKVTIEDGYFLNK
;
A
#
# COMPACT_ATOMS: atom_id res chain seq x y z
N MET A 1 -4.82 8.29 -4.39
CA MET A 1 -4.29 6.98 -4.83
C MET A 1 -3.80 7.11 -6.26
N ILE A 2 -2.63 6.54 -6.53
CA ILE A 2 -2.04 6.51 -7.87
C ILE A 2 -1.95 5.06 -8.30
N VAL A 3 -2.43 4.74 -9.51
CA VAL A 3 -2.33 3.39 -10.06
C VAL A 3 -1.54 3.44 -11.35
N LEU A 4 -0.51 2.62 -11.42
CA LEU A 4 0.33 2.46 -12.60
C LEU A 4 0.07 1.08 -13.21
N ASP A 5 0.06 1.01 -14.54
CA ASP A 5 -0.39 -0.19 -15.26
C ASP A 5 0.58 -1.36 -15.16
N ASN A 6 1.87 -1.08 -14.92
CA ASN A 6 2.88 -2.12 -14.81
C ASN A 6 4.11 -1.61 -14.04
N LEU A 7 5.00 -2.54 -13.71
CA LEU A 7 6.22 -2.24 -12.97
C LEU A 7 7.17 -1.34 -13.75
N GLU A 8 7.22 -1.48 -15.06
CA GLU A 8 8.08 -0.63 -15.91
C GLU A 8 7.65 0.84 -15.84
N GLN A 9 6.35 1.10 -15.81
CA GLN A 9 5.82 2.45 -15.63
C GLN A 9 6.20 3.00 -14.26
N PHE A 10 6.14 2.18 -13.21
CA PHE A 10 6.57 2.57 -11.87
C PHE A 10 8.06 2.96 -11.86
N LYS A 11 8.91 2.17 -12.50
CA LYS A 11 10.35 2.44 -12.59
C LYS A 11 10.64 3.78 -13.29
N VAL A 12 9.87 4.12 -14.31
CA VAL A 12 10.06 5.39 -15.05
C VAL A 12 9.58 6.58 -14.24
N VAL A 13 8.39 6.49 -13.64
CA VAL A 13 7.78 7.60 -12.89
C VAL A 13 8.55 7.88 -11.61
N TYR A 14 9.02 6.86 -10.92
CA TYR A 14 9.71 6.97 -9.62
C TYR A 14 11.19 6.61 -9.71
N ARG A 15 11.84 6.92 -10.84
CA ARG A 15 13.26 6.65 -11.05
C ARG A 15 14.20 7.43 -10.13
N ASP A 16 13.75 8.60 -9.66
CA ASP A 16 14.53 9.43 -8.77
C ASP A 16 14.09 9.18 -7.31
N GLY A 17 15.05 9.14 -6.42
CA GLY A 17 14.77 8.92 -5.01
C GLY A 17 15.08 7.50 -4.57
N ARG A 18 15.87 7.42 -3.51
CA ARG A 18 16.38 6.14 -2.99
C ARG A 18 15.29 5.23 -2.46
N LYS A 19 14.24 5.78 -1.85
CA LYS A 19 13.12 4.99 -1.33
C LYS A 19 12.40 4.23 -2.43
N TRP A 20 12.17 4.88 -3.56
CA TRP A 20 11.50 4.27 -4.69
C TRP A 20 12.37 3.23 -5.38
N GLN A 21 13.68 3.48 -5.45
CA GLN A 21 14.64 2.49 -5.94
C GLN A 21 14.65 1.24 -5.05
N ARG A 22 14.52 1.41 -3.73
CA ARG A 22 14.40 0.30 -2.78
C ARG A 22 13.09 -0.48 -2.95
N CYS A 23 12.01 0.19 -3.33
CA CYS A 23 10.77 -0.51 -3.69
C CYS A 23 10.98 -1.45 -4.86
N VAL A 24 11.63 -0.98 -5.91
CA VAL A 24 11.96 -1.80 -7.09
C VAL A 24 12.86 -2.96 -6.69
N GLU A 25 13.90 -2.71 -5.90
CA GLU A 25 14.80 -3.74 -5.40
C GLU A 25 14.05 -4.82 -4.61
N ALA A 26 13.14 -4.43 -3.73
CA ALA A 26 12.31 -5.36 -2.97
C ALA A 26 11.44 -6.21 -3.89
N ILE A 27 10.77 -5.59 -4.86
CA ILE A 27 9.91 -6.29 -5.81
C ILE A 27 10.73 -7.28 -6.66
N GLU A 28 11.93 -6.92 -7.07
CA GLU A 28 12.81 -7.81 -7.85
C GLU A 28 13.36 -8.97 -7.01
N ASN A 29 13.34 -8.84 -5.68
CA ASN A 29 13.85 -9.86 -4.76
C ASN A 29 12.80 -10.86 -4.29
N ILE A 30 11.55 -10.77 -4.72
CA ILE A 30 10.47 -11.61 -4.20
C ILE A 30 10.67 -13.11 -4.40
N GLY A 31 11.46 -13.50 -5.41
CA GLY A 31 11.80 -14.91 -5.62
C GLY A 31 12.69 -15.50 -4.52
N ASN A 32 13.29 -14.68 -3.68
CA ASN A 32 14.23 -15.08 -2.61
C ASN A 32 13.63 -14.96 -1.21
N ILE A 33 12.36 -14.59 -1.09
CA ILE A 33 11.69 -14.41 0.21
C ILE A 33 10.51 -15.35 0.36
N LYS A 34 10.06 -15.53 1.60
CA LYS A 34 8.91 -16.36 1.94
C LYS A 34 7.66 -15.50 2.04
N ASP A 35 6.53 -16.02 1.56
CA ASP A 35 5.23 -15.40 1.74
C ASP A 35 4.89 -15.25 3.23
N GLY A 36 4.25 -14.16 3.59
CA GLY A 36 3.79 -13.92 4.95
C GLY A 36 4.86 -13.48 5.94
N VAL A 37 6.11 -13.33 5.51
CA VAL A 37 7.22 -12.88 6.36
C VAL A 37 7.59 -11.45 5.99
N MET A 38 7.72 -10.59 7.00
CA MET A 38 8.13 -9.19 6.82
C MET A 38 9.64 -9.09 6.66
N TYR A 39 10.06 -8.36 5.64
CA TYR A 39 11.47 -8.04 5.37
C TYR A 39 11.65 -6.53 5.33
N SER A 40 12.88 -6.06 5.44
CA SER A 40 13.17 -4.63 5.37
C SER A 40 14.44 -4.35 4.55
N ILE A 41 14.47 -3.15 3.97
CA ILE A 41 15.66 -2.59 3.32
C ILE A 41 15.93 -1.25 3.98
N GLY A 42 17.02 -1.17 4.74
CA GLY A 42 17.35 0.02 5.52
C GLY A 42 16.25 0.38 6.52
N ASP A 43 16.16 1.66 6.85
CA ASP A 43 15.20 2.18 7.82
C ASP A 43 13.90 2.68 7.18
N SER A 44 13.85 2.72 5.85
CA SER A 44 12.79 3.42 5.14
C SER A 44 11.75 2.51 4.48
N LEU A 45 12.01 1.21 4.41
CA LEU A 45 11.14 0.28 3.69
C LEU A 45 11.01 -1.05 4.42
N ALA A 46 9.76 -1.47 4.60
CA ALA A 46 9.42 -2.84 4.98
C ALA A 46 8.49 -3.44 3.91
N TYR A 47 8.61 -4.73 3.65
CA TYR A 47 7.79 -5.37 2.63
C TYR A 47 7.45 -6.82 2.98
N ILE A 48 6.32 -7.28 2.44
CA ILE A 48 5.80 -8.62 2.68
C ILE A 48 5.05 -9.08 1.44
N ILE A 49 5.10 -10.38 1.14
CA ILE A 49 4.18 -10.98 0.18
C ILE A 49 2.96 -11.49 0.93
N GLU A 50 1.80 -10.95 0.57
CA GLU A 50 0.51 -11.43 1.07
C GLU A 50 -0.14 -12.33 0.02
N ASP A 51 -0.64 -13.48 0.46
CA ASP A 51 -1.34 -14.44 -0.40
C ASP A 51 -2.56 -14.97 0.34
N GLY A 52 -3.74 -14.70 -0.17
CA GLY A 52 -4.99 -15.12 0.44
C GLY A 52 -6.19 -14.41 -0.13
N VAL A 53 -7.33 -14.66 0.47
CA VAL A 53 -8.58 -13.98 0.09
C VAL A 53 -8.58 -12.58 0.68
N ALA A 54 -8.94 -11.59 -0.15
CA ALA A 54 -9.06 -10.21 0.29
C ALA A 54 -10.01 -10.11 1.48
N ARG A 55 -9.63 -9.34 2.48
CA ARG A 55 -10.45 -9.12 3.66
C ARG A 55 -11.43 -7.99 3.42
N ASN A 56 -12.70 -8.26 3.62
CA ASN A 56 -13.71 -7.21 3.66
C ASN A 56 -13.69 -6.56 5.04
N THR A 57 -13.49 -5.26 5.08
CA THR A 57 -13.52 -4.51 6.33
C THR A 57 -14.63 -3.47 6.28
N GLU A 58 -15.31 -3.29 7.41
CA GLU A 58 -16.37 -2.29 7.51
C GLU A 58 -15.81 -0.88 7.54
N ASN A 59 -14.67 -0.69 8.22
CA ASN A 59 -14.04 0.61 8.36
C ASN A 59 -12.95 0.83 7.30
N PHE A 60 -12.80 2.09 6.91
CA PHE A 60 -11.60 2.54 6.21
C PHE A 60 -10.44 2.61 7.19
N THR A 61 -9.24 2.32 6.70
CA THR A 61 -8.01 2.44 7.47
C THR A 61 -7.15 3.55 6.91
N GLY A 62 -6.66 4.42 7.78
CA GLY A 62 -5.72 5.48 7.42
C GLY A 62 -4.39 5.31 8.13
N HIS A 63 -3.33 5.82 7.53
CA HIS A 63 -1.98 5.83 8.06
C HIS A 63 -1.43 7.24 8.10
N ARG A 64 -0.38 7.49 8.89
CA ARG A 64 0.28 8.80 8.96
C ARG A 64 1.77 8.73 8.65
N ARG A 65 2.44 7.65 9.06
CA ARG A 65 3.90 7.52 8.95
C ARG A 65 4.38 6.84 7.68
N TYR A 66 3.48 6.15 6.98
CA TYR A 66 3.85 5.34 5.82
C TYR A 66 2.94 5.61 4.63
N PHE A 67 3.52 5.50 3.45
CA PHE A 67 2.79 5.19 2.23
C PHE A 67 2.78 3.68 2.05
N ASP A 68 1.68 3.15 1.56
CA ASP A 68 1.62 1.75 1.15
C ASP A 68 1.74 1.67 -0.37
N VAL A 69 2.57 0.75 -0.84
CA VAL A 69 2.68 0.42 -2.27
C VAL A 69 2.32 -1.04 -2.43
N HIS A 70 1.32 -1.32 -3.27
CA HIS A 70 0.90 -2.68 -3.55
C HIS A 70 1.24 -3.03 -5.00
N TYR A 71 2.04 -4.08 -5.19
CA TYR A 71 2.31 -4.64 -6.50
C TYR A 71 1.57 -5.97 -6.63
N TYR A 72 0.62 -6.03 -7.55
CA TYR A 72 -0.25 -7.18 -7.73
C TYR A 72 0.41 -8.24 -8.59
N LEU A 73 0.61 -9.44 -8.02
CA LEU A 73 1.24 -10.57 -8.69
C LEU A 73 0.20 -11.48 -9.35
N GLU A 74 -0.88 -11.77 -8.64
CA GLU A 74 -1.94 -12.68 -9.09
C GLU A 74 -3.29 -12.23 -8.53
N GLY A 75 -4.34 -12.48 -9.30
CA GLY A 75 -5.71 -12.19 -8.87
C GLY A 75 -6.09 -10.73 -8.99
N ARG A 76 -7.12 -10.36 -8.27
CA ARG A 76 -7.66 -9.00 -8.28
C ARG A 76 -8.40 -8.71 -6.99
N GLU A 77 -8.48 -7.42 -6.65
CA GLU A 77 -9.32 -6.96 -5.54
C GLU A 77 -9.88 -5.58 -5.84
N THR A 78 -10.96 -5.23 -5.18
CA THR A 78 -11.54 -3.89 -5.26
C THR A 78 -11.12 -3.09 -4.05
N VAL A 79 -10.61 -1.87 -4.28
CA VAL A 79 -10.33 -0.91 -3.23
C VAL A 79 -11.38 0.19 -3.27
N GLU A 80 -11.84 0.58 -2.09
CA GLU A 80 -12.63 1.79 -1.90
C GLU A 80 -11.75 2.80 -1.16
N PHE A 81 -11.72 4.04 -1.66
CA PHE A 81 -10.83 5.07 -1.11
C PHE A 81 -11.54 6.41 -1.04
N ALA A 82 -11.17 7.21 -0.05
CA ALA A 82 -11.70 8.56 0.12
C ALA A 82 -10.69 9.41 0.87
N ALA A 83 -10.77 10.73 0.67
CA ALA A 83 -10.01 11.67 1.48
C ALA A 83 -10.46 11.54 2.95
N LYS A 84 -9.52 11.53 3.88
CA LYS A 84 -9.83 11.43 5.32
C LYS A 84 -10.78 12.53 5.78
N SER A 85 -10.67 13.72 5.19
CA SER A 85 -11.55 14.85 5.50
C SER A 85 -13.02 14.62 5.15
N GLN A 86 -13.32 13.66 4.30
CA GLN A 86 -14.68 13.31 3.87
C GLN A 86 -15.27 12.14 4.66
N LEU A 87 -14.51 11.60 5.59
CA LEU A 87 -14.87 10.44 6.40
C LEU A 87 -15.00 10.83 7.86
N GLU A 88 -15.78 10.05 8.60
CA GLU A 88 -15.92 10.20 10.04
C GLU A 88 -14.99 9.25 10.77
N GLN A 89 -14.15 9.77 11.66
CA GLN A 89 -13.25 8.95 12.44
C GLN A 89 -14.03 8.15 13.48
N THR A 90 -13.87 6.83 13.47
CA THR A 90 -14.52 5.91 14.41
C THR A 90 -13.54 5.42 15.48
N GLN A 91 -12.26 5.42 15.17
CA GLN A 91 -11.20 5.08 16.13
C GLN A 91 -10.03 6.02 15.89
N ALA A 92 -9.58 6.67 16.97
CA ALA A 92 -8.48 7.61 16.94
C ALA A 92 -7.17 6.95 16.48
N TYR A 93 -6.32 7.75 15.88
CA TYR A 93 -5.01 7.31 15.45
C TYR A 93 -4.19 6.74 16.61
N SER A 94 -3.56 5.59 16.37
CA SER A 94 -2.62 4.96 17.31
C SER A 94 -1.21 4.95 16.72
N ASP A 95 -0.25 5.51 17.46
CA ASP A 95 1.15 5.48 17.05
C ASP A 95 1.74 4.07 17.00
N GLU A 96 1.26 3.18 17.85
CA GLU A 96 1.76 1.80 17.90
C GLU A 96 1.49 1.03 16.62
N THR A 97 0.32 1.23 16.02
CA THR A 97 -0.10 0.51 14.82
C THR A 97 0.02 1.35 13.56
N ASP A 98 0.23 2.65 13.67
CA ASP A 98 0.13 3.63 12.59
C ASP A 98 -1.22 3.53 11.88
N ARG A 99 -2.31 3.42 12.63
CA ARG A 99 -3.65 3.27 12.08
C ARG A 99 -4.67 4.14 12.77
N GLU A 100 -5.59 4.66 11.98
CA GLU A 100 -6.87 5.20 12.42
C GLU A 100 -7.98 4.52 11.61
N HIS A 101 -9.19 4.49 12.15
CA HIS A 101 -10.33 3.92 11.48
C HIS A 101 -11.39 4.97 11.22
N LEU A 102 -11.99 4.94 10.05
CA LEU A 102 -12.94 5.93 9.58
C LEU A 102 -14.12 5.23 8.90
N MET A 103 -15.26 5.90 8.87
CA MET A 103 -16.45 5.43 8.19
C MET A 103 -16.97 6.45 7.18
N GLY A 104 -17.66 5.96 6.18
CA GLY A 104 -18.24 6.76 5.12
C GLY A 104 -18.29 6.00 3.82
N ASN A 105 -18.36 6.74 2.74
CA ASN A 105 -18.36 6.20 1.40
C ASN A 105 -17.23 6.79 0.59
N GLY A 106 -16.70 6.01 -0.34
CA GLY A 106 -15.62 6.42 -1.22
C GLY A 106 -15.82 5.98 -2.65
N GLU A 107 -14.82 6.23 -3.46
CA GLU A 107 -14.76 5.73 -4.81
C GLU A 107 -14.17 4.33 -4.82
N THR A 108 -14.62 3.50 -5.76
CA THR A 108 -14.10 2.14 -5.90
C THR A 108 -13.28 1.98 -7.17
N ARG A 109 -12.25 1.14 -7.08
CA ARG A 109 -11.44 0.78 -8.23
C ARG A 109 -11.01 -0.69 -8.11
N GLU A 110 -11.05 -1.40 -9.23
CA GLU A 110 -10.51 -2.76 -9.30
C GLU A 110 -9.02 -2.69 -9.60
N LEU A 111 -8.23 -3.47 -8.85
CA LEU A 111 -6.80 -3.61 -9.02
C LEU A 111 -6.52 -5.04 -9.47
N VAL A 112 -5.73 -5.17 -10.54
CA VAL A 112 -5.47 -6.46 -11.20
C VAL A 112 -3.98 -6.76 -11.29
N ALA A 113 -3.66 -8.01 -11.56
CA ALA A 113 -2.26 -8.47 -11.69
C ALA A 113 -1.45 -7.59 -12.65
N GLY A 114 -0.24 -7.27 -12.25
CA GLY A 114 0.69 -6.42 -12.99
C GLY A 114 0.66 -4.95 -12.59
N GLN A 115 -0.41 -4.49 -11.96
CA GLN A 115 -0.54 -3.08 -11.56
C GLN A 115 0.22 -2.78 -10.26
N VAL A 116 0.66 -1.53 -10.14
CA VAL A 116 1.24 -0.98 -8.92
C VAL A 116 0.33 0.14 -8.43
N ALA A 117 -0.16 0.01 -7.19
CA ALA A 117 -1.00 1.03 -6.55
C ALA A 117 -0.24 1.70 -5.41
N ILE A 118 -0.29 3.02 -5.35
CA ILE A 118 0.34 3.82 -4.30
C ILE A 118 -0.75 4.47 -3.48
N PHE A 119 -0.77 4.16 -2.19
CA PHE A 119 -1.76 4.66 -1.23
C PHE A 119 -1.09 5.68 -0.33
N ASP A 120 -1.39 6.94 -0.57
CA ASP A 120 -0.83 8.03 0.23
C ASP A 120 -1.54 8.17 1.59
N ASN A 121 -0.97 9.00 2.46
CA ASN A 121 -1.48 9.19 3.82
C ASN A 121 -2.57 10.26 3.95
N SER A 122 -2.97 10.90 2.87
CA SER A 122 -4.10 11.86 2.88
C SER A 122 -5.45 11.16 2.74
N LYS A 123 -5.44 9.91 2.33
CA LYS A 123 -6.64 9.11 2.07
C LYS A 123 -6.68 7.90 3.00
N ALA A 124 -7.89 7.38 3.17
CA ALA A 124 -8.12 6.11 3.84
C ALA A 124 -8.67 5.09 2.84
N TYR A 125 -8.47 3.82 3.14
CA TYR A 125 -8.71 2.72 2.22
C TYR A 125 -9.41 1.58 2.93
N ARG A 126 -10.29 0.88 2.19
CA ARG A 126 -10.78 -0.44 2.58
C ARG A 126 -10.89 -1.31 1.35
N PHE A 127 -10.72 -2.61 1.54
CA PHE A 127 -10.67 -3.57 0.45
C PHE A 127 -11.91 -4.45 0.48
N HIS A 128 -12.40 -4.78 -0.72
CA HIS A 128 -13.56 -5.64 -0.91
C HIS A 128 -13.21 -6.74 -1.90
N GLY A 129 -13.81 -7.90 -1.71
CA GLY A 129 -13.67 -9.00 -2.65
C GLY A 129 -13.69 -10.34 -1.93
N ASP A 130 -13.89 -11.38 -2.72
CA ASP A 130 -13.89 -12.77 -2.29
C ASP A 130 -12.90 -13.60 -3.10
N ASN A 131 -12.14 -12.96 -3.98
CA ASN A 131 -11.14 -13.60 -4.80
C ASN A 131 -9.80 -13.70 -4.07
N ARG A 132 -9.05 -14.75 -4.38
CA ARG A 132 -7.67 -14.86 -3.93
C ARG A 132 -6.82 -13.81 -4.64
N VAL A 133 -5.97 -13.14 -3.88
CA VAL A 133 -5.01 -12.17 -4.39
C VAL A 133 -3.64 -12.48 -3.81
N ARG A 134 -2.62 -12.35 -4.65
CA ARG A 134 -1.23 -12.43 -4.23
C ARG A 134 -0.55 -11.13 -4.64
N LYS A 135 0.02 -10.45 -3.66
CA LYS A 135 0.61 -9.11 -3.87
C LYS A 135 1.80 -8.87 -2.96
N VAL A 136 2.67 -7.98 -3.37
CA VAL A 136 3.72 -7.43 -2.52
C VAL A 136 3.20 -6.15 -1.91
N VAL A 137 3.21 -6.07 -0.57
CA VAL A 137 2.86 -4.86 0.16
C VAL A 137 4.14 -4.23 0.68
N LEU A 138 4.40 -3.00 0.27
CA LEU A 138 5.58 -2.25 0.68
C LEU A 138 5.13 -1.05 1.50
N LYS A 139 5.76 -0.88 2.67
CA LYS A 139 5.52 0.27 3.55
C LYS A 139 6.72 1.19 3.46
N VAL A 140 6.47 2.39 2.94
CA VAL A 140 7.52 3.39 2.68
C VAL A 140 7.38 4.51 3.70
N THR A 141 8.40 4.73 4.50
CA THR A 141 8.40 5.70 5.59
C THR A 141 8.35 7.13 5.07
N ILE A 142 7.51 7.95 5.71
CA ILE A 142 7.48 9.40 5.54
C ILE A 142 8.08 10.01 6.78
N GLU A 143 9.04 10.93 6.60
CA GLU A 143 9.66 11.64 7.70
C GLU A 143 9.38 13.12 7.61
N ASP A 144 8.94 13.72 8.73
CA ASP A 144 8.67 15.16 8.84
C ASP A 144 7.77 15.69 7.73
N GLY A 145 6.84 14.88 7.23
CA GLY A 145 5.91 15.26 6.18
C GLY A 145 6.50 15.32 4.77
N TYR A 146 7.77 14.92 4.59
CA TYR A 146 8.40 14.87 3.29
C TYR A 146 9.30 13.64 3.16
N PHE A 147 9.62 13.29 1.91
CA PHE A 147 10.52 12.17 1.64
C PHE A 147 11.97 12.62 1.62
N LEU A 148 12.78 11.95 2.43
CA LEU A 148 14.21 12.08 2.37
C LEU A 148 14.80 10.94 1.54
N ASN A 149 15.89 11.21 0.85
CA ASN A 149 16.64 10.20 0.09
C ASN A 149 17.53 9.38 1.05
N LYS A 150 16.90 8.45 1.71
CA LYS A 150 17.61 7.57 2.64
C LYS A 150 17.84 6.20 2.05
#